data_69e136372e9ca5e62529c6071aed5efd
#
_entry.id   69e136372e9ca5e62529c6071aed5efd
#
_cell.length_a   1.000
_cell.length_b   1.000
_cell.length_c   1.000
_cell.angle_alpha   90.00
_cell.angle_beta   90.00
_cell.angle_gamma   90.00
#
_symmetry.space_group_name_H-M   'P 1'
#
loop_
_entity.id
_entity.type
_entity.pdbx_description
1 polymer ?
#
loop_
_entity_poly.entity_id
_entity_poly.type
_entity_poly.pdbx_seq_one_letter_code
_entity_poly.pdbx_strand_id
1 'polypeptide(L)'
;MGTSWESIETRAMTYIKNDLSLEWDMKNRLPVFYNRMRAYMMEAIPLFSRPPEMLLKLKDYTEPLFSALSYTQETDESAGITIETGETGYDICSAAVQAEDDFGEIELNPIPVQSYDTATGRVVLTGSFSAGTEIMLYFYKAASFKAELNHAEQGILTFAVYNRWEHRFDNNVPERTSKIRDAGFTTVSEASMTTANRGRMEKADHDLYDMMRAYQDDLDYLDVVLNVNMN
;
A
#
# COMPACT_ATOMS: atom_id res chain seq x y z
N MET A 1 -17.61 11.57 8.92
CA MET A 1 -16.69 11.35 7.78
C MET A 1 -16.24 9.91 7.82
N GLY A 2 -16.12 9.23 6.68
CA GLY A 2 -15.65 7.84 6.67
C GLY A 2 -14.15 7.72 6.96
N THR A 3 -13.68 6.50 7.19
CA THR A 3 -12.26 6.23 7.45
C THR A 3 -11.49 6.03 6.15
N SER A 4 -10.42 6.81 5.92
CA SER A 4 -9.55 6.68 4.74
C SER A 4 -8.73 5.39 4.79
N TRP A 5 -8.58 4.72 3.66
CA TRP A 5 -7.69 3.57 3.51
C TRP A 5 -6.23 3.95 3.67
N GLU A 6 -5.83 5.10 3.17
CA GLU A 6 -4.45 5.60 3.26
C GLU A 6 -3.95 5.67 4.70
N SER A 7 -4.85 6.04 5.64
CA SER A 7 -4.50 6.07 7.06
C SER A 7 -4.18 4.69 7.63
N ILE A 8 -4.91 3.67 7.18
CA ILE A 8 -4.72 2.27 7.58
C ILE A 8 -3.45 1.70 6.92
N GLU A 9 -3.30 1.92 5.61
CA GLU A 9 -2.18 1.44 4.80
C GLU A 9 -0.85 2.03 5.26
N THR A 10 -0.81 3.33 5.51
CA THR A 10 0.38 4.00 6.06
C THR A 10 0.72 3.48 7.46
N ARG A 11 -0.29 3.25 8.30
CA ARG A 11 -0.09 2.69 9.64
C ARG A 11 0.41 1.24 9.56
N ALA A 12 0.01 0.44 8.57
CA ALA A 12 0.49 -0.93 8.40
C ALA A 12 2.02 -0.99 8.21
N MET A 13 2.64 0.07 7.65
CA MET A 13 4.10 0.16 7.54
C MET A 13 4.83 0.18 8.88
N THR A 14 4.16 0.41 10.00
CA THR A 14 4.77 0.28 11.33
C THR A 14 5.08 -1.18 11.70
N TYR A 15 4.34 -2.11 11.12
CA TYR A 15 4.54 -3.55 11.27
C TYR A 15 5.41 -4.14 10.15
N ILE A 16 5.25 -3.64 8.91
CA ILE A 16 6.02 -4.07 7.74
C ILE A 16 7.45 -3.57 7.88
N LYS A 17 8.39 -4.50 8.01
CA LYS A 17 9.82 -4.19 8.14
C LYS A 17 10.61 -4.89 7.05
N ASN A 18 11.68 -4.22 6.60
CA ASN A 18 12.61 -4.78 5.62
C ASN A 18 12.04 -5.01 4.20
N ASP A 19 10.89 -4.44 3.86
CA ASP A 19 10.45 -4.35 2.48
C ASP A 19 10.93 -3.03 1.86
N LEU A 20 12.22 -3.03 1.47
CA LEU A 20 12.88 -1.84 0.91
C LEU A 20 12.16 -1.30 -0.34
N SER A 21 11.56 -2.18 -1.13
CA SER A 21 10.82 -1.78 -2.33
C SER A 21 9.54 -1.03 -1.96
N LEU A 22 8.81 -1.50 -0.96
CA LEU A 22 7.59 -0.84 -0.49
C LEU A 22 7.90 0.48 0.23
N GLU A 23 8.96 0.50 1.05
CA GLU A 23 9.45 1.73 1.70
C GLU A 23 9.92 2.77 0.67
N TRP A 24 10.56 2.33 -0.40
CA TRP A 24 11.00 3.20 -1.48
C TRP A 24 9.81 3.80 -2.25
N ASP A 25 8.80 2.97 -2.59
CA ASP A 25 7.56 3.44 -3.23
C ASP A 25 6.82 4.44 -2.34
N MET A 26 6.73 4.20 -1.04
CA MET A 26 6.09 5.11 -0.09
C MET A 26 6.75 6.50 -0.07
N LYS A 27 8.08 6.56 -0.20
CA LYS A 27 8.85 7.82 -0.20
C LYS A 27 8.82 8.55 -1.54
N ASN A 28 8.83 7.80 -2.64
CA ASN A 28 9.15 8.35 -3.95
C ASN A 28 7.98 8.24 -4.96
N ARG A 29 7.09 7.27 -4.81
CA ARG A 29 5.98 7.02 -5.73
C ARG A 29 4.71 6.65 -4.97
N LEU A 30 4.19 7.57 -4.20
CA LEU A 30 3.05 7.36 -3.30
C LEU A 30 1.82 6.70 -3.97
N PRO A 31 1.41 7.07 -5.21
CA PRO A 31 0.35 6.36 -5.93
C PRO A 31 0.64 4.87 -6.13
N VAL A 32 1.89 4.50 -6.44
CA VAL A 32 2.30 3.10 -6.62
C VAL A 32 2.27 2.35 -5.30
N PHE A 33 2.74 2.99 -4.22
CA PHE A 33 2.66 2.45 -2.87
C PHE A 33 1.21 2.10 -2.49
N TYR A 34 0.28 3.05 -2.62
CA TYR A 34 -1.13 2.81 -2.28
C TYR A 34 -1.78 1.76 -3.18
N ASN A 35 -1.44 1.73 -4.48
CA ASN A 35 -1.96 0.68 -5.36
C ASN A 35 -1.47 -0.72 -4.95
N ARG A 36 -0.24 -0.85 -4.45
CA ARG A 36 0.27 -2.12 -3.90
C ARG A 36 -0.43 -2.48 -2.59
N MET A 37 -0.57 -1.52 -1.67
CA MET A 37 -1.25 -1.72 -0.38
C MET A 37 -2.72 -2.06 -0.53
N ARG A 38 -3.40 -1.51 -1.57
CA ARG A 38 -4.77 -1.86 -1.94
C ARG A 38 -4.99 -3.37 -2.03
N ALA A 39 -4.05 -4.10 -2.63
CA ALA A 39 -4.19 -5.54 -2.79
C ALA A 39 -4.26 -6.25 -1.43
N TYR A 40 -3.44 -5.83 -0.47
CA TYR A 40 -3.47 -6.37 0.90
C TYR A 40 -4.74 -5.96 1.65
N MET A 41 -5.21 -4.72 1.46
CA MET A 41 -6.47 -4.24 2.04
C MET A 41 -7.65 -5.07 1.53
N MET A 42 -7.76 -5.30 0.22
CA MET A 42 -8.82 -6.09 -0.38
C MET A 42 -8.82 -7.54 0.12
N GLU A 43 -7.66 -8.11 0.42
CA GLU A 43 -7.54 -9.44 1.01
C GLU A 43 -7.77 -9.46 2.53
N ALA A 44 -7.55 -8.34 3.21
CA ALA A 44 -7.76 -8.22 4.65
C ALA A 44 -9.26 -8.14 5.01
N ILE A 45 -10.06 -7.40 4.24
CA ILE A 45 -11.49 -7.19 4.52
C ILE A 45 -12.26 -8.50 4.73
N PRO A 46 -12.14 -9.56 3.89
CA PRO A 46 -12.85 -10.82 4.07
C PRO A 46 -12.46 -11.61 5.32
N LEU A 47 -11.33 -11.30 5.97
CA LEU A 47 -10.93 -11.98 7.21
C LEU A 47 -11.86 -11.68 8.38
N PHE A 48 -12.59 -10.55 8.32
CA PHE A 48 -13.51 -10.13 9.36
C PHE A 48 -14.82 -10.90 9.30
N SER A 49 -14.77 -12.18 9.63
CA SER A 49 -15.99 -12.97 9.80
C SER A 49 -16.66 -12.69 11.15
N ARG A 50 -15.91 -12.15 12.11
CA ARG A 50 -16.34 -11.74 13.45
C ARG A 50 -15.55 -10.52 13.91
N PRO A 51 -16.18 -9.53 14.57
CA PRO A 51 -17.64 -9.38 14.72
C PRO A 51 -18.32 -8.99 13.40
N PRO A 52 -19.55 -9.44 13.13
CA PRO A 52 -20.27 -9.16 11.89
C PRO A 52 -20.54 -7.66 11.67
N GLU A 53 -20.64 -6.88 12.75
CA GLU A 53 -20.82 -5.42 12.71
C GLU A 53 -19.62 -4.75 12.03
N MET A 54 -18.41 -5.20 12.33
CA MET A 54 -17.20 -4.68 11.70
C MET A 54 -17.17 -5.02 10.20
N LEU A 55 -17.54 -6.25 9.82
CA LEU A 55 -17.61 -6.64 8.42
C LEU A 55 -18.60 -5.78 7.62
N LEU A 56 -19.73 -5.42 8.22
CA LEU A 56 -20.72 -4.54 7.58
C LEU A 56 -20.14 -3.16 7.31
N LYS A 57 -19.36 -2.59 8.24
CA LYS A 57 -18.67 -1.32 8.06
C LYS A 57 -17.61 -1.38 6.96
N LEU A 58 -16.90 -2.51 6.85
CA LEU A 58 -15.81 -2.69 5.89
C LEU A 58 -16.28 -2.99 4.46
N LYS A 59 -17.51 -3.45 4.26
CA LYS A 59 -18.05 -3.76 2.92
C LYS A 59 -18.50 -2.54 2.13
N ASP A 60 -18.79 -1.43 2.79
CA ASP A 60 -19.29 -0.20 2.13
C ASP A 60 -18.15 0.83 2.06
N TYR A 61 -17.45 0.84 0.92
CA TYR A 61 -16.34 1.74 0.65
C TYR A 61 -16.38 2.30 -0.78
N THR A 62 -15.70 3.42 -0.97
CA THR A 62 -15.40 3.93 -2.31
C THR A 62 -14.20 3.20 -2.87
N GLU A 63 -14.26 2.78 -4.14
CA GLU A 63 -13.13 2.08 -4.75
C GLU A 63 -11.98 3.05 -5.03
N PRO A 64 -10.73 2.64 -4.74
CA PRO A 64 -9.55 3.38 -5.15
C PRO A 64 -9.36 3.26 -6.68
N LEU A 65 -8.91 4.34 -7.31
CA LEU A 65 -8.53 4.34 -8.71
C LEU A 65 -7.03 4.55 -8.84
N PHE A 66 -6.43 3.86 -9.79
CA PHE A 66 -5.02 4.01 -10.14
C PHE A 66 -4.88 4.11 -11.64
N SER A 67 -4.05 5.04 -12.10
CA SER A 67 -3.64 5.17 -13.52
C SER A 67 -2.13 5.37 -13.61
N ALA A 68 -1.55 4.87 -14.68
CA ALA A 68 -0.15 5.09 -15.02
C ALA A 68 -0.04 5.44 -16.50
N LEU A 69 0.64 6.55 -16.80
CA LEU A 69 0.85 7.04 -18.16
C LEU A 69 2.35 7.17 -18.43
N SER A 70 2.75 6.86 -19.67
CA SER A 70 4.06 7.20 -20.19
C SER A 70 3.95 8.45 -21.08
N TYR A 71 4.86 9.39 -20.87
CA TYR A 71 5.00 10.61 -21.67
C TYR A 71 6.43 10.71 -22.18
N THR A 72 6.59 10.96 -23.48
CA THR A 72 7.91 11.19 -24.07
C THR A 72 8.08 12.68 -24.34
N GLN A 73 9.14 13.27 -23.78
CA GLN A 73 9.48 14.68 -24.01
C GLN A 73 9.95 14.91 -25.45
N GLU A 74 9.35 15.85 -26.17
CA GLU A 74 9.66 16.09 -27.58
C GLU A 74 10.85 17.03 -27.79
N THR A 75 11.04 17.98 -26.87
CA THR A 75 12.06 19.07 -26.98
C THR A 75 12.85 19.18 -25.68
N ASP A 76 14.06 19.77 -25.77
CA ASP A 76 14.86 20.09 -24.60
C ASP A 76 14.22 21.21 -23.79
N GLU A 77 14.03 20.98 -22.49
CA GLU A 77 13.45 21.95 -21.55
C GLU A 77 14.35 22.09 -20.32
N SER A 78 14.67 23.34 -19.95
CA SER A 78 15.62 23.63 -18.87
C SER A 78 14.98 24.08 -17.55
N ALA A 79 13.67 24.42 -17.56
CA ALA A 79 12.99 25.04 -16.43
C ALA A 79 11.75 24.27 -15.94
N GLY A 80 11.62 23.03 -16.37
CA GLY A 80 10.44 22.21 -16.07
C GLY A 80 9.47 22.12 -17.25
N ILE A 81 8.53 21.19 -17.15
CA ILE A 81 7.54 20.93 -18.19
C ILE A 81 6.13 20.91 -17.63
N THR A 82 5.18 21.21 -18.51
CA THR A 82 3.76 21.06 -18.22
C THR A 82 3.17 20.00 -19.15
N ILE A 83 2.52 19.00 -18.57
CA ILE A 83 1.91 17.89 -19.29
C ILE A 83 0.40 17.92 -19.09
N GLU A 84 -0.36 17.97 -20.18
CA GLU A 84 -1.82 17.87 -20.17
C GLU A 84 -2.18 16.39 -20.33
N THR A 85 -2.44 15.72 -19.21
CA THR A 85 -2.67 14.25 -19.21
C THR A 85 -4.10 13.87 -19.48
N GLY A 86 -5.05 14.77 -19.19
CA GLY A 86 -6.49 14.46 -19.18
C GLY A 86 -6.94 13.60 -18.00
N GLU A 87 -6.02 13.14 -17.15
CA GLU A 87 -6.31 12.35 -15.96
C GLU A 87 -6.90 13.24 -14.86
N THR A 88 -8.22 13.19 -14.70
CA THR A 88 -8.96 14.03 -13.77
C THR A 88 -9.57 13.23 -12.62
N GLY A 89 -9.79 13.89 -11.49
CA GLY A 89 -10.46 13.27 -10.34
C GLY A 89 -9.61 12.32 -9.51
N TYR A 90 -8.28 12.35 -9.70
CA TYR A 90 -7.32 11.71 -8.81
C TYR A 90 -6.87 12.71 -7.74
N ASP A 91 -6.47 12.19 -6.57
CA ASP A 91 -6.09 13.02 -5.42
C ASP A 91 -4.58 13.25 -5.36
N ILE A 92 -3.80 12.29 -5.86
CA ILE A 92 -2.33 12.27 -5.77
C ILE A 92 -1.73 11.96 -7.13
N CYS A 93 -0.65 12.66 -7.47
CA CYS A 93 0.19 12.39 -8.63
C CYS A 93 1.66 12.28 -8.21
N SER A 94 2.40 11.36 -8.83
CA SER A 94 3.86 11.29 -8.77
C SER A 94 4.44 11.03 -10.14
N ALA A 95 5.72 11.40 -10.34
CA ALA A 95 6.42 11.25 -11.60
C ALA A 95 7.79 10.60 -11.40
N ALA A 96 8.26 9.87 -12.40
CA ALA A 96 9.61 9.34 -12.47
C ALA A 96 10.13 9.34 -13.91
N VAL A 97 11.42 9.62 -14.10
CA VAL A 97 12.11 9.40 -15.38
C VAL A 97 12.52 7.94 -15.45
N GLN A 98 12.26 7.35 -16.60
CA GLN A 98 12.78 6.05 -16.95
C GLN A 98 14.20 6.21 -17.52
N ALA A 99 15.17 5.63 -16.86
CA ALA A 99 16.56 5.60 -17.30
C ALA A 99 17.03 4.15 -17.40
N GLU A 100 17.93 3.88 -18.33
CA GLU A 100 18.62 2.60 -18.43
C GLU A 100 19.92 2.70 -17.63
N ASP A 101 20.18 1.77 -16.72
CA ASP A 101 21.44 1.71 -15.98
C ASP A 101 22.57 1.14 -16.83
N ASP A 102 23.80 1.11 -16.27
CA ASP A 102 25.00 0.59 -16.94
C ASP A 102 24.91 -0.91 -17.32
N PHE A 103 23.90 -1.64 -16.82
CA PHE A 103 23.64 -3.04 -17.09
C PHE A 103 22.46 -3.28 -18.03
N GLY A 104 21.83 -2.21 -18.53
CA GLY A 104 20.64 -2.28 -19.38
C GLY A 104 19.34 -2.53 -18.62
N GLU A 105 19.36 -2.40 -17.28
CA GLU A 105 18.13 -2.47 -16.47
C GLU A 105 17.45 -1.10 -16.41
N ILE A 106 16.11 -1.13 -16.50
CA ILE A 106 15.31 0.10 -16.42
C ILE A 106 15.20 0.55 -14.97
N GLU A 107 15.74 1.71 -14.68
CA GLU A 107 15.62 2.39 -13.39
C GLU A 107 14.62 3.55 -13.47
N LEU A 108 13.80 3.71 -12.42
CA LEU A 108 12.82 4.79 -12.30
C LEU A 108 13.32 5.82 -11.30
N ASN A 109 13.78 6.97 -11.81
CA ASN A 109 14.28 8.09 -11.01
C ASN A 109 13.14 9.08 -10.69
N PRO A 110 12.76 9.24 -9.40
CA PRO A 110 11.66 10.14 -9.02
C PRO A 110 11.92 11.58 -9.42
N ILE A 111 10.88 12.25 -9.90
CA ILE A 111 10.90 13.67 -10.26
C ILE A 111 9.93 14.41 -9.35
N PRO A 112 10.30 15.61 -8.83
CA PRO A 112 9.38 16.43 -8.07
C PRO A 112 8.21 16.91 -8.93
N VAL A 113 6.98 16.62 -8.50
CA VAL A 113 5.76 17.21 -9.05
C VAL A 113 5.54 18.55 -8.35
N GLN A 114 5.61 19.64 -9.10
CA GLN A 114 5.38 20.99 -8.57
C GLN A 114 3.91 21.23 -8.28
N SER A 115 3.05 20.81 -9.21
CA SER A 115 1.60 20.88 -9.05
C SER A 115 0.88 19.86 -9.92
N TYR A 116 -0.28 19.44 -9.45
CA TYR A 116 -1.24 18.63 -10.19
C TYR A 116 -2.62 19.26 -10.02
N ASP A 117 -3.26 19.60 -11.13
CA ASP A 117 -4.62 20.12 -11.15
C ASP A 117 -5.59 18.93 -11.36
N THR A 118 -6.32 18.58 -10.33
CA THR A 118 -7.24 17.46 -10.31
C THR A 118 -8.46 17.65 -11.23
N ALA A 119 -8.78 18.91 -11.61
CA ALA A 119 -9.90 19.22 -12.47
C ALA A 119 -9.57 19.11 -13.96
N THR A 120 -8.34 19.46 -14.34
CA THR A 120 -7.90 19.49 -15.74
C THR A 120 -6.97 18.31 -16.09
N GLY A 121 -6.40 17.64 -15.11
CA GLY A 121 -5.36 16.63 -15.30
C GLY A 121 -4.00 17.21 -15.66
N ARG A 122 -3.78 18.50 -15.41
CA ARG A 122 -2.53 19.20 -15.71
C ARG A 122 -1.48 18.93 -14.66
N VAL A 123 -0.32 18.42 -15.08
CA VAL A 123 0.84 18.13 -14.23
C VAL A 123 1.97 19.08 -14.57
N VAL A 124 2.56 19.72 -13.57
CA VAL A 124 3.77 20.56 -13.72
C VAL A 124 4.93 19.87 -13.01
N LEU A 125 5.99 19.59 -13.74
CA LEU A 125 7.21 18.97 -13.23
C LEU A 125 8.35 19.98 -13.21
N THR A 126 9.21 19.90 -12.19
CA THR A 126 10.43 20.70 -12.11
C THR A 126 11.64 19.87 -12.50
N GLY A 127 12.55 20.48 -13.26
CA GLY A 127 13.80 19.82 -13.69
C GLY A 127 14.19 20.24 -15.11
N SER A 128 15.27 19.66 -15.58
CA SER A 128 15.70 19.76 -16.98
C SER A 128 15.42 18.42 -17.66
N PHE A 129 14.80 18.46 -18.82
CA PHE A 129 14.38 17.29 -19.56
C PHE A 129 14.89 17.39 -20.99
N SER A 130 15.64 16.40 -21.46
CA SER A 130 16.09 16.31 -22.84
C SER A 130 15.01 15.71 -23.74
N ALA A 131 15.06 16.04 -25.02
CA ALA A 131 14.23 15.36 -26.01
C ALA A 131 14.46 13.84 -25.98
N GLY A 132 13.39 13.07 -26.05
CA GLY A 132 13.41 11.60 -25.94
C GLY A 132 13.37 11.09 -24.49
N THR A 133 13.37 11.94 -23.47
CA THR A 133 13.21 11.50 -22.08
C THR A 133 11.82 10.87 -21.88
N GLU A 134 11.78 9.63 -21.40
CA GLU A 134 10.53 8.96 -21.01
C GLU A 134 10.19 9.25 -19.55
N ILE A 135 9.00 9.79 -19.33
CA ILE A 135 8.48 10.17 -18.01
C ILE A 135 7.26 9.31 -17.70
N MET A 136 7.32 8.59 -16.58
CA MET A 136 6.18 7.86 -16.06
C MET A 136 5.43 8.70 -15.06
N LEU A 137 4.13 8.86 -15.27
CA LEU A 137 3.20 9.56 -14.39
C LEU A 137 2.28 8.54 -13.74
N TYR A 138 2.11 8.65 -12.43
CA TYR A 138 1.26 7.78 -11.63
C TYR A 138 0.22 8.60 -10.89
N PHE A 139 -1.04 8.17 -10.98
CA PHE A 139 -2.17 8.84 -10.36
C PHE A 139 -2.90 7.88 -9.43
N TYR A 140 -3.39 8.40 -8.32
CA TYR A 140 -4.15 7.62 -7.36
C TYR A 140 -5.30 8.43 -6.79
N LYS A 141 -6.46 7.79 -6.68
CA LYS A 141 -7.61 8.29 -5.95
C LYS A 141 -7.83 7.44 -4.72
N ALA A 142 -7.84 8.09 -3.56
CA ALA A 142 -8.00 7.43 -2.28
C ALA A 142 -9.36 6.71 -2.15
N ALA A 143 -9.32 5.54 -1.51
CA ALA A 143 -10.51 4.86 -1.05
C ALA A 143 -10.86 5.31 0.37
N SER A 144 -12.13 5.21 0.73
CA SER A 144 -12.58 5.37 2.10
C SER A 144 -13.73 4.43 2.42
N PHE A 145 -13.75 3.90 3.63
CA PHE A 145 -14.96 3.29 4.18
C PHE A 145 -15.98 4.40 4.43
N LYS A 146 -17.24 4.17 4.07
CA LYS A 146 -18.31 5.15 4.38
C LYS A 146 -18.58 5.25 5.87
N ALA A 147 -18.40 4.13 6.58
CA ALA A 147 -18.49 4.11 8.02
C ALA A 147 -17.21 4.68 8.67
N GLU A 148 -17.37 5.33 9.79
CA GLU A 148 -16.26 5.72 10.65
C GLU A 148 -15.86 4.52 11.52
N LEU A 149 -14.61 4.07 11.37
CA LEU A 149 -14.04 3.02 12.19
C LEU A 149 -13.47 3.61 13.48
N ASN A 150 -13.79 3.01 14.60
CA ASN A 150 -13.18 3.39 15.87
C ASN A 150 -11.69 3.00 15.92
N HIS A 151 -10.98 3.44 16.95
CA HIS A 151 -9.54 3.22 17.06
C HIS A 151 -9.13 1.74 17.13
N ALA A 152 -9.94 0.91 17.81
CA ALA A 152 -9.71 -0.54 17.90
C ALA A 152 -9.93 -1.21 16.54
N GLU A 153 -11.02 -0.88 15.85
CA GLU A 153 -11.33 -1.38 14.50
C GLU A 153 -10.23 -1.02 13.49
N GLN A 154 -9.74 0.23 13.53
CA GLN A 154 -8.61 0.65 12.71
C GLN A 154 -7.33 -0.13 13.04
N GLY A 155 -7.06 -0.40 14.32
CA GLY A 155 -5.91 -1.18 14.77
C GLY A 155 -5.95 -2.61 14.25
N ILE A 156 -7.09 -3.28 14.39
CA ILE A 156 -7.28 -4.66 13.91
C ILE A 156 -7.15 -4.71 12.38
N LEU A 157 -7.77 -3.78 11.66
CA LEU A 157 -7.68 -3.74 10.20
C LEU A 157 -6.25 -3.47 9.72
N THR A 158 -5.54 -2.54 10.39
CA THR A 158 -4.11 -2.29 10.13
C THR A 158 -3.29 -3.57 10.27
N PHE A 159 -3.52 -4.34 11.33
CA PHE A 159 -2.82 -5.60 11.55
C PHE A 159 -3.23 -6.68 10.55
N ALA A 160 -4.50 -6.70 10.11
CA ALA A 160 -4.96 -7.60 9.06
C ALA A 160 -4.29 -7.32 7.70
N VAL A 161 -4.07 -6.04 7.36
CA VAL A 161 -3.30 -5.64 6.16
C VAL A 161 -1.86 -6.13 6.25
N TYR A 162 -1.19 -5.93 7.41
CA TYR A 162 0.13 -6.49 7.66
C TYR A 162 0.15 -8.01 7.53
N ASN A 163 -0.82 -8.71 8.09
CA ASN A 163 -0.93 -10.16 8.00
C ASN A 163 -1.00 -10.64 6.53
N ARG A 164 -1.78 -9.96 5.66
CA ARG A 164 -1.84 -10.28 4.23
C ARG A 164 -0.53 -10.01 3.50
N TRP A 165 0.17 -8.92 3.85
CA TRP A 165 1.52 -8.67 3.36
C TRP A 165 2.49 -9.77 3.76
N GLU A 166 2.53 -10.20 5.02
CA GLU A 166 3.40 -11.27 5.52
C GLU A 166 3.18 -12.57 4.72
N HIS A 167 1.92 -12.96 4.48
CA HIS A 167 1.58 -14.13 3.69
C HIS A 167 2.09 -14.06 2.24
N ARG A 168 2.05 -12.89 1.60
CA ARG A 168 2.57 -12.70 0.24
C ARG A 168 4.09 -12.59 0.20
N PHE A 169 4.67 -11.93 1.18
CA PHE A 169 6.11 -11.72 1.25
C PHE A 169 6.85 -13.05 1.37
N ASP A 170 6.37 -13.96 2.20
CA ASP A 170 7.00 -15.26 2.43
C ASP A 170 6.82 -16.23 1.25
N ASN A 171 5.76 -16.11 0.48
CA ASN A 171 5.59 -16.90 -0.76
C ASN A 171 6.60 -16.53 -1.86
N ASN A 172 7.24 -15.35 -1.80
CA ASN A 172 8.22 -14.88 -2.77
C ASN A 172 9.68 -15.04 -2.29
N VAL A 173 9.92 -15.62 -1.12
CA VAL A 173 11.28 -15.85 -0.58
C VAL A 173 12.17 -16.73 -1.48
N PRO A 174 11.66 -17.76 -2.21
CA PRO A 174 12.49 -18.55 -3.11
C PRO A 174 13.17 -17.74 -4.21
N GLU A 175 12.51 -16.73 -4.76
CA GLU A 175 13.10 -15.87 -5.80
C GLU A 175 14.18 -14.94 -5.27
N ARG A 176 14.04 -14.49 -4.01
CA ARG A 176 15.03 -13.62 -3.35
C ARG A 176 16.29 -14.37 -2.92
N THR A 177 16.16 -15.60 -2.44
CA THR A 177 17.30 -16.44 -2.05
C THR A 177 18.16 -16.86 -3.23
N SER A 178 17.62 -17.02 -4.41
CA SER A 178 18.39 -17.33 -5.62
C SER A 178 19.36 -16.20 -6.00
N LYS A 179 18.94 -14.93 -5.81
CA LYS A 179 19.80 -13.75 -6.10
C LYS A 179 20.92 -13.54 -5.06
N ILE A 180 20.79 -14.06 -3.85
CA ILE A 180 21.81 -13.94 -2.78
C ILE A 180 22.84 -15.07 -2.87
N ARG A 181 22.54 -16.19 -3.53
CA ARG A 181 23.48 -17.34 -3.71
C ARG A 181 24.76 -17.00 -4.44
N ASP A 182 24.76 -16.01 -5.32
CA ASP A 182 25.94 -15.62 -6.10
C ASP A 182 26.97 -14.78 -5.31
N ALA A 183 26.66 -14.35 -4.08
CA ALA A 183 27.49 -13.44 -3.29
C ALA A 183 28.35 -14.11 -2.21
N GLY A 184 28.50 -15.44 -2.17
CA GLY A 184 29.46 -16.15 -1.30
C GLY A 184 29.16 -16.15 0.20
N PHE A 185 27.92 -15.88 0.60
CA PHE A 185 27.49 -15.95 2.01
C PHE A 185 27.01 -17.34 2.41
N THR A 186 27.31 -17.72 3.66
CA THR A 186 26.87 -18.98 4.27
C THR A 186 25.33 -19.03 4.27
N THR A 187 24.78 -19.88 3.43
CA THR A 187 23.33 -20.06 3.30
C THR A 187 22.76 -20.69 4.55
N VAL A 188 21.93 -19.96 5.26
CA VAL A 188 20.93 -20.58 6.13
C VAL A 188 20.11 -21.52 5.22
N SER A 189 19.93 -22.79 5.61
CA SER A 189 19.26 -23.75 4.74
C SER A 189 17.85 -23.26 4.39
N GLU A 190 17.42 -23.47 3.15
CA GLU A 190 16.06 -23.11 2.69
C GLU A 190 14.98 -23.67 3.64
N ALA A 191 15.22 -24.87 4.18
CA ALA A 191 14.34 -25.51 5.16
C ALA A 191 14.22 -24.70 6.46
N SER A 192 15.32 -24.13 6.98
CA SER A 192 15.29 -23.32 8.20
C SER A 192 14.59 -21.99 7.97
N MET A 193 14.79 -21.37 6.81
CA MET A 193 14.09 -20.13 6.44
C MET A 193 12.59 -20.35 6.25
N THR A 194 12.21 -21.40 5.54
CA THR A 194 10.81 -21.77 5.33
C THR A 194 10.09 -22.06 6.66
N THR A 195 10.76 -22.78 7.58
CA THR A 195 10.21 -23.07 8.91
C THR A 195 10.06 -21.78 9.75
N ALA A 196 11.04 -20.88 9.74
CA ALA A 196 10.98 -19.63 10.46
C ALA A 196 9.88 -18.69 9.91
N ASN A 197 9.72 -18.63 8.58
CA ASN A 197 8.70 -17.85 7.91
C ASN A 197 7.30 -18.39 8.23
N ARG A 198 7.12 -19.71 8.13
CA ARG A 198 5.86 -20.35 8.50
C ARG A 198 5.47 -20.06 9.95
N GLY A 199 6.42 -20.12 10.88
CA GLY A 199 6.17 -19.79 12.29
C GLY A 199 5.75 -18.33 12.50
N ARG A 200 6.27 -17.37 11.67
CA ARG A 200 5.84 -15.97 11.72
C ARG A 200 4.43 -15.79 11.18
N MET A 201 4.09 -16.44 10.07
CA MET A 201 2.75 -16.40 9.48
C MET A 201 1.71 -16.98 10.47
N GLU A 202 1.96 -18.17 11.03
CA GLU A 202 1.09 -18.80 12.00
C GLU A 202 0.89 -17.91 13.25
N LYS A 203 1.95 -17.25 13.70
CA LYS A 203 1.86 -16.28 14.80
C LYS A 203 1.03 -15.06 14.42
N ALA A 204 1.23 -14.48 13.24
CA ALA A 204 0.45 -13.32 12.78
C ALA A 204 -1.04 -13.68 12.63
N ASP A 205 -1.35 -14.88 12.16
CA ASP A 205 -2.74 -15.37 12.10
C ASP A 205 -3.37 -15.51 13.49
N HIS A 206 -2.62 -16.05 14.45
CA HIS A 206 -3.08 -16.22 15.82
C HIS A 206 -3.28 -14.86 16.51
N ASP A 207 -2.31 -13.95 16.40
CA ASP A 207 -2.38 -12.60 16.96
C ASP A 207 -3.60 -11.83 16.39
N LEU A 208 -3.86 -11.94 15.07
CA LEU A 208 -5.04 -11.33 14.45
C LEU A 208 -6.34 -11.90 14.98
N TYR A 209 -6.42 -13.23 15.11
CA TYR A 209 -7.58 -13.91 15.66
C TYR A 209 -7.86 -13.47 17.11
N ASP A 210 -6.83 -13.38 17.94
CA ASP A 210 -6.95 -12.95 19.34
C ASP A 210 -7.42 -11.49 19.44
N MET A 211 -6.92 -10.60 18.56
CA MET A 211 -7.40 -9.20 18.51
C MET A 211 -8.88 -9.13 18.14
N MET A 212 -9.32 -9.89 17.15
CA MET A 212 -10.73 -9.93 16.73
C MET A 212 -11.63 -10.49 17.84
N ARG A 213 -11.17 -11.54 18.52
CA ARG A 213 -11.90 -12.15 19.63
C ARG A 213 -12.03 -11.20 20.82
N ALA A 214 -10.94 -10.57 21.22
CA ALA A 214 -10.96 -9.58 22.31
C ALA A 214 -11.94 -8.45 22.02
N TYR A 215 -11.96 -7.95 20.77
CA TYR A 215 -12.91 -6.92 20.36
C TYR A 215 -14.37 -7.39 20.40
N GLN A 216 -14.65 -8.64 20.01
CA GLN A 216 -15.99 -9.25 20.11
C GLN A 216 -16.43 -9.38 21.59
N ASP A 217 -15.53 -9.87 22.43
CA ASP A 217 -15.81 -10.05 23.88
C ASP A 217 -16.14 -8.69 24.54
N ASP A 218 -15.46 -7.61 24.13
CA ASP A 218 -15.74 -6.23 24.61
C ASP A 218 -17.12 -5.74 24.15
N LEU A 219 -17.53 -6.02 22.90
CA LEU A 219 -18.86 -5.66 22.39
C LEU A 219 -19.96 -6.42 23.12
N ASP A 220 -19.80 -7.72 23.30
CA ASP A 220 -20.76 -8.57 24.01
C ASP A 220 -20.95 -8.12 25.46
N TYR A 221 -19.85 -7.69 26.13
CA TYR A 221 -19.92 -7.13 27.47
C TYR A 221 -20.69 -5.80 27.51
N LEU A 222 -20.47 -4.90 26.56
CA LEU A 222 -21.17 -3.63 26.46
C LEU A 222 -22.67 -3.82 26.25
N ASP A 223 -23.07 -4.78 25.41
CA ASP A 223 -24.47 -5.11 25.16
C ASP A 223 -25.17 -5.62 26.44
N VAL A 224 -24.49 -6.45 27.21
CA VAL A 224 -25.02 -6.93 28.49
C VAL A 224 -25.21 -5.78 29.49
N VAL A 225 -24.22 -4.88 29.62
CA VAL A 225 -24.27 -3.73 30.53
C VAL A 225 -25.39 -2.76 30.15
N LEU A 226 -25.56 -2.48 28.86
CA LEU A 226 -26.60 -1.57 28.38
C LEU A 226 -28.01 -2.16 28.60
N ASN A 227 -28.20 -3.46 28.35
CA ASN A 227 -29.48 -4.15 28.54
C ASN A 227 -29.88 -4.27 30.02
N VAL A 228 -28.89 -4.40 30.92
CA VAL A 228 -29.16 -4.42 32.38
C VAL A 228 -29.58 -3.04 32.90
N ASN A 229 -29.08 -1.96 32.32
CA ASN A 229 -29.42 -0.60 32.76
C ASN A 229 -30.72 -0.05 32.16
N MET A 230 -31.34 -0.73 31.20
CA MET A 230 -32.63 -0.33 30.59
C MET A 230 -33.86 -1.07 31.16
N ASN A 231 -33.67 -2.04 32.06
CA ASN A 231 -34.72 -2.76 32.80
C ASN A 231 -34.74 -2.34 34.27
#